data_22916cb10062455689bb444589f1fe0f
#
_entry.id   22916cb10062455689bb444589f1fe0f
#
_cell.length_a   1.000
_cell.length_b   1.000
_cell.length_c   1.000
_cell.angle_alpha   90.00
_cell.angle_beta   90.00
_cell.angle_gamma   90.00
#
_symmetry.space_group_name_H-M   'P 1'
#
loop_
_entity.id
_entity.type
_entity.pdbx_description
1 polymer ?
#
loop_
_entity_poly.entity_id
_entity_poly.type
_entity_poly.pdbx_seq_one_letter_code
_entity_poly.pdbx_strand_id
1 'polypeptide(L)'
;MAMEGRFHYYEGYSMKEVTFPERVMYELGIKTLFVSNASGGMNPKFNIGDVMVITDHVNFFPEHPLRGKNFPTGPRFPDMHEAYDHELVELANKIAEEKGIKLQH
;
A
#
# COMPACT_ATOMS: atom_id res chain seq x y z
N MET A 1 -6.44 -12.60 -7.27
CA MET A 1 -5.97 -13.26 -6.03
C MET A 1 -6.37 -12.37 -4.87
N ALA A 2 -6.83 -12.93 -3.77
CA ALA A 2 -7.14 -12.19 -2.55
C ALA A 2 -6.42 -12.86 -1.37
N MET A 3 -5.93 -12.06 -0.44
CA MET A 3 -5.38 -12.53 0.83
C MET A 3 -6.30 -12.06 1.96
N GLU A 4 -6.63 -12.96 2.85
CA GLU A 4 -7.36 -12.66 4.08
C GLU A 4 -6.35 -12.35 5.19
N GLY A 5 -6.00 -11.06 5.32
CA GLY A 5 -4.96 -10.61 6.24
C GLY A 5 -3.57 -10.53 5.61
N ARG A 6 -2.58 -10.26 6.44
CA ARG A 6 -1.15 -10.12 6.08
C ARG A 6 -0.27 -10.32 7.30
N PHE A 7 1.02 -10.55 7.07
CA PHE A 7 2.03 -10.55 8.12
C PHE A 7 2.31 -9.11 8.57
N HIS A 8 2.41 -8.89 9.88
CA HIS A 8 2.67 -7.57 10.42
C HIS A 8 4.06 -7.51 11.07
N TYR A 9 4.73 -6.40 10.89
CA TYR A 9 6.05 -6.18 11.47
C TYR A 9 6.06 -6.28 13.01
N TYR A 10 4.99 -5.78 13.67
CA TYR A 10 4.87 -5.85 15.12
C TYR A 10 4.71 -7.28 15.69
N GLU A 11 4.40 -8.25 14.85
CA GLU A 11 4.33 -9.67 15.22
C GLU A 11 5.73 -10.32 15.33
N GLY A 12 6.80 -9.55 15.00
CA GLY A 12 8.18 -10.01 15.07
C GLY A 12 8.78 -10.47 13.74
N TYR A 13 8.02 -10.38 12.64
CA TYR A 13 8.55 -10.68 11.31
C TYR A 13 9.50 -9.57 10.84
N SER A 14 10.58 -9.96 10.18
CA SER A 14 11.46 -9.01 9.50
C SER A 14 10.71 -8.33 8.32
N MET A 15 11.18 -7.17 7.90
CA MET A 15 10.59 -6.47 6.78
C MET A 15 10.63 -7.29 5.47
N LYS A 16 11.61 -8.20 5.33
CA LYS A 16 11.69 -9.13 4.19
C LYS A 16 10.57 -10.18 4.22
N GLU A 17 10.24 -10.69 5.39
CA GLU A 17 9.15 -11.66 5.57
C GLU A 17 7.80 -10.98 5.35
N VAL A 18 7.61 -9.77 5.90
CA VAL A 18 6.37 -9.00 5.73
C VAL A 18 6.07 -8.73 4.25
N THR A 19 7.11 -8.41 3.45
CA THR A 19 6.96 -8.08 2.02
C THR A 19 7.13 -9.30 1.07
N PHE A 20 7.33 -10.49 1.62
CA PHE A 20 7.50 -11.69 0.80
C PHE A 20 6.24 -12.05 -0.02
N PRO A 21 5.01 -11.97 0.52
CA PRO A 21 3.80 -12.27 -0.24
C PRO A 21 3.65 -11.40 -1.49
N GLU A 22 3.99 -10.12 -1.43
CA GLU A 22 3.92 -9.19 -2.58
C GLU A 22 4.87 -9.63 -3.70
N ARG A 23 6.06 -10.14 -3.33
CA ARG A 23 7.01 -10.70 -4.31
C ARG A 23 6.48 -11.97 -4.96
N VAL A 24 5.86 -12.86 -4.17
CA VAL A 24 5.20 -14.06 -4.71
C VAL A 24 4.08 -13.68 -5.67
N MET A 25 3.26 -12.72 -5.31
CA MET A 25 2.19 -12.23 -6.18
C MET A 25 2.74 -11.64 -7.48
N TYR A 26 3.84 -10.90 -7.41
CA TYR A 26 4.53 -10.39 -8.59
C TYR A 26 4.98 -11.51 -9.54
N GLU A 27 5.64 -12.56 -9.01
CA GLU A 27 6.06 -13.74 -9.79
C GLU A 27 4.87 -14.52 -10.38
N LEU A 28 3.71 -14.48 -9.72
CA LEU A 28 2.46 -15.03 -10.25
C LEU A 28 1.80 -14.14 -11.31
N GLY A 29 2.41 -12.99 -11.62
CA GLY A 29 2.03 -12.13 -12.73
C GLY A 29 0.92 -11.13 -12.43
N ILE A 30 0.67 -10.78 -11.17
CA ILE A 30 -0.27 -9.69 -10.87
C ILE A 30 0.21 -8.38 -11.51
N LYS A 31 -0.74 -7.55 -11.93
CA LYS A 31 -0.46 -6.25 -12.55
C LYS A 31 -0.87 -5.09 -11.66
N THR A 32 -1.83 -5.30 -10.80
CA THR A 32 -2.35 -4.28 -9.88
C THR A 32 -2.38 -4.85 -8.47
N LEU A 33 -1.88 -4.10 -7.52
CA LEU A 33 -1.97 -4.38 -6.10
C LEU A 33 -2.95 -3.39 -5.46
N PHE A 34 -3.99 -3.91 -4.84
CA PHE A 34 -4.92 -3.14 -4.01
C PHE A 34 -4.76 -3.57 -2.56
N VAL A 35 -4.48 -2.63 -1.67
CA VAL A 35 -4.33 -2.89 -0.25
C VAL A 35 -5.28 -2.03 0.58
N SER A 36 -5.81 -2.60 1.64
CA SER A 36 -6.64 -1.88 2.61
C SER A 36 -6.18 -2.15 4.03
N ASN A 37 -6.35 -1.20 4.90
CA ASN A 37 -6.05 -1.32 6.32
C ASN A 37 -6.93 -0.38 7.14
N ALA A 38 -7.00 -0.62 8.44
CA ALA A 38 -7.51 0.35 9.40
C ALA A 38 -6.34 1.12 10.01
N SER A 39 -6.52 2.43 10.23
CA SER A 39 -5.52 3.28 10.89
C SER A 39 -6.16 4.40 11.68
N GLY A 40 -5.43 4.99 12.61
CA GLY A 40 -5.84 6.20 13.31
C GLY A 40 -5.71 7.43 12.39
N GLY A 41 -6.78 8.22 12.29
CA GLY A 41 -6.77 9.49 11.58
C GLY A 41 -6.14 10.61 12.41
N MET A 42 -5.13 11.28 11.85
CA MET A 42 -4.49 12.44 12.49
C MET A 42 -5.11 13.78 12.06
N ASN A 43 -5.84 13.80 10.96
CA ASN A 43 -6.52 15.00 10.50
C ASN A 43 -7.78 15.23 11.35
N PRO A 44 -7.92 16.41 12.02
CA PRO A 44 -9.08 16.70 12.89
C PRO A 44 -10.41 16.80 12.14
N LYS A 45 -10.39 16.82 10.82
CA LYS A 45 -11.60 16.82 9.98
C LYS A 45 -12.11 15.41 9.66
N PHE A 46 -11.33 14.37 10.00
CA PHE A 46 -11.73 12.99 9.77
C PHE A 46 -12.61 12.49 10.91
N ASN A 47 -13.56 11.65 10.56
CA ASN A 47 -14.44 10.98 11.51
C ASN A 47 -14.16 9.49 11.54
N ILE A 48 -14.52 8.85 12.64
CA ILE A 48 -14.46 7.39 12.75
C ILE A 48 -15.38 6.77 11.67
N GLY A 49 -14.83 5.87 10.90
CA GLY A 49 -15.52 5.20 9.80
C GLY A 49 -15.36 5.89 8.44
N ASP A 50 -14.67 7.02 8.37
CA ASP A 50 -14.31 7.62 7.08
C ASP A 50 -13.39 6.66 6.30
N VAL A 51 -13.59 6.63 4.98
CA VAL A 51 -12.72 5.92 4.04
C VAL A 51 -11.77 6.94 3.42
N MET A 52 -10.48 6.61 3.40
CA MET A 52 -9.45 7.48 2.84
C MET A 52 -8.70 6.76 1.72
N VAL A 53 -8.39 7.46 0.65
CA VAL A 53 -7.46 7.01 -0.40
C VAL A 53 -6.08 7.58 -0.09
N ILE A 54 -5.08 6.70 0.01
CA ILE A 54 -3.69 7.10 0.19
C ILE A 54 -3.13 7.52 -1.17
N THR A 55 -2.58 8.71 -1.25
CA THR A 55 -1.95 9.26 -2.46
C THR A 55 -0.43 9.31 -2.37
N ASP A 56 0.10 9.32 -1.14
CA ASP A 56 1.53 9.26 -0.86
C ASP A 56 1.77 8.83 0.58
N HIS A 57 3.02 8.51 0.94
CA HIS A 57 3.39 8.17 2.31
C HIS A 57 4.85 8.47 2.63
N VAL A 58 5.14 8.61 3.90
CA VAL A 58 6.51 8.69 4.43
C VAL A 58 6.79 7.46 5.29
N ASN A 59 7.90 6.79 5.03
CA ASN A 59 8.30 5.60 5.76
C ASN A 59 9.23 5.96 6.92
N PHE A 60 8.77 5.73 8.16
CA PHE A 60 9.57 5.88 9.39
C PHE A 60 9.96 4.53 10.03
N PHE A 61 9.79 3.41 9.33
CA PHE A 61 10.22 2.13 9.86
C PHE A 61 11.74 2.05 10.02
N PRO A 62 12.24 1.39 11.06
CA PRO A 62 13.68 1.23 11.29
C PRO A 62 14.35 0.30 10.28
N GLU A 63 13.58 -0.52 9.59
CA GLU A 63 14.02 -1.42 8.54
C GLU A 63 13.45 -1.06 7.18
N HIS A 64 14.18 -1.42 6.13
CA HIS A 64 13.75 -1.24 4.75
C HIS A 64 13.88 -2.56 3.97
N PRO A 65 12.84 -3.04 3.27
CA PRO A 65 12.86 -4.34 2.57
C PRO A 65 13.86 -4.39 1.42
N LEU A 66 14.28 -3.24 0.89
CA LEU A 66 15.28 -3.12 -0.17
C LEU A 66 16.72 -3.10 0.34
N ARG A 67 16.94 -3.15 1.67
CA ARG A 67 18.27 -3.23 2.25
C ARG A 67 18.90 -4.59 1.95
N GLY A 68 20.13 -4.59 1.44
CA GLY A 68 20.89 -5.79 1.12
C GLY A 68 21.06 -6.01 -0.38
N LYS A 69 21.25 -7.24 -0.79
CA LYS A 69 21.44 -7.61 -2.20
C LYS A 69 20.18 -7.31 -3.01
N ASN A 70 20.36 -6.69 -4.17
CA ASN A 70 19.24 -6.41 -5.07
C ASN A 70 18.62 -7.71 -5.61
N PHE A 71 17.31 -7.69 -5.81
CA PHE A 71 16.62 -8.75 -6.54
C PHE A 71 16.81 -8.55 -8.04
N PRO A 72 16.95 -9.64 -8.82
CA PRO A 72 17.19 -9.54 -10.26
C PRO A 72 16.01 -8.97 -11.05
N THR A 73 14.82 -8.90 -10.45
CA THR A 73 13.56 -8.51 -11.09
C THR A 73 13.27 -7.01 -11.07
N GLY A 74 14.16 -6.18 -10.50
CA GLY A 74 13.91 -4.74 -10.42
C GLY A 74 15.17 -3.90 -10.28
N PRO A 75 15.05 -2.58 -10.43
CA PRO A 75 16.15 -1.66 -10.25
C PRO A 75 16.63 -1.65 -8.79
N ARG A 76 17.92 -1.34 -8.58
CA ARG A 76 18.48 -1.20 -7.23
C ARG A 76 17.83 -0.06 -6.45
N PHE A 77 17.49 1.01 -7.15
CA PHE A 77 16.89 2.22 -6.61
C PHE A 77 15.60 2.50 -7.39
N PRO A 78 14.46 1.90 -6.96
CA PRO A 78 13.17 2.20 -7.59
C PRO A 78 12.81 3.67 -7.35
N ASP A 79 12.26 4.30 -8.36
CA ASP A 79 11.64 5.61 -8.21
C ASP A 79 10.36 5.46 -7.38
N MET A 80 10.23 6.28 -6.35
CA MET A 80 9.07 6.30 -5.46
C MET A 80 8.26 7.59 -5.58
N HIS A 81 8.54 8.40 -6.61
CA HIS A 81 7.82 9.66 -6.84
C HIS A 81 6.32 9.42 -7.06
N GLU A 82 5.98 8.36 -7.78
CA GLU A 82 4.61 7.93 -8.03
C GLU A 82 4.38 6.52 -7.47
N ALA A 83 4.44 6.40 -6.13
CA ALA A 83 4.25 5.12 -5.45
C ALA A 83 2.81 4.58 -5.58
N TYR A 84 1.86 5.47 -5.82
CA TYR A 84 0.44 5.17 -6.04
C TYR A 84 0.03 5.56 -7.44
N ASP A 85 -0.63 4.66 -8.13
CA ASP A 85 -1.10 4.86 -9.51
C ASP A 85 -2.23 5.91 -9.56
N HIS A 86 -1.95 7.04 -10.20
CA HIS A 86 -2.88 8.17 -10.29
C HIS A 86 -4.18 7.81 -11.01
N GLU A 87 -4.13 6.99 -12.06
CA GLU A 87 -5.33 6.59 -12.80
C GLU A 87 -6.25 5.73 -11.92
N LEU A 88 -5.67 4.86 -11.09
CA LEU A 88 -6.43 4.06 -10.13
C LEU A 88 -7.01 4.90 -8.99
N VAL A 89 -6.28 5.93 -8.54
CA VAL A 89 -6.79 6.89 -7.54
C VAL A 89 -7.97 7.68 -8.12
N GLU A 90 -7.85 8.19 -9.34
CA GLU A 90 -8.95 8.91 -10.02
C GLU A 90 -10.16 8.00 -10.25
N LEU A 91 -9.94 6.75 -10.64
CA LEU A 91 -11.00 5.76 -10.78
C LEU A 91 -11.71 5.49 -9.45
N ALA A 92 -10.96 5.37 -8.36
CA ALA A 92 -11.55 5.19 -7.02
C ALA A 92 -12.43 6.38 -6.63
N ASN A 93 -11.97 7.61 -6.89
CA ASN A 93 -12.74 8.83 -6.64
C ASN A 93 -14.05 8.86 -7.44
N LYS A 94 -13.98 8.56 -8.72
CA LYS A 94 -15.15 8.51 -9.61
C LYS A 94 -16.18 7.48 -9.13
N ILE A 95 -15.73 6.27 -8.79
CA ILE A 95 -16.62 5.22 -8.29
C ILE A 95 -17.24 5.61 -6.97
N ALA A 96 -16.47 6.24 -6.06
CA ALA A 96 -16.97 6.69 -4.78
C ALA A 96 -18.08 7.76 -4.97
N GLU A 97 -17.87 8.72 -5.86
CA GLU A 97 -18.89 9.73 -6.20
C GLU A 97 -20.16 9.08 -6.75
N GLU A 98 -20.03 8.16 -7.71
CA GLU A 98 -21.17 7.43 -8.30
C GLU A 98 -21.92 6.59 -7.24
N LYS A 99 -21.25 6.12 -6.20
CA LYS A 99 -21.84 5.33 -5.11
C LYS A 99 -22.30 6.18 -3.91
N GLY A 100 -22.07 7.47 -3.93
CA GLY A 100 -22.37 8.35 -2.80
C GLY A 100 -21.48 8.12 -1.58
N ILE A 101 -20.27 7.57 -1.79
CA ILE A 101 -19.28 7.32 -0.74
C ILE A 101 -18.37 8.55 -0.64
N LYS A 102 -18.32 9.15 0.56
CA LYS A 102 -17.38 10.25 0.81
C LYS A 102 -15.98 9.69 1.04
N LEU A 103 -15.05 10.00 0.15
CA LEU A 103 -13.63 9.70 0.36
C LEU A 103 -12.91 10.90 0.97
N GLN A 104 -11.92 10.59 1.84
CA GLN A 104 -10.92 11.51 2.36
C GLN A 104 -9.59 11.31 1.62
N HIS A 105 -8.71 12.33 1.67
CA HIS A 105 -7.38 12.34 1.07
C HIS A 105 -6.34 12.89 2.04
#